data_cacd8f15f2049c73aadee5c670139c1a
#
_entry.id   cacd8f15f2049c73aadee5c670139c1a
#
_cell.length_a   1.000
_cell.length_b   1.000
_cell.length_c   1.000
_cell.angle_alpha   90.00
_cell.angle_beta   90.00
_cell.angle_gamma   90.00
#
_symmetry.space_group_name_H-M   'P 1'
#
loop_
_entity.id
_entity.type
_entity.pdbx_description
1 polymer ?
#
loop_
_entity_poly.entity_id
_entity_poly.type
_entity_poly.pdbx_seq_one_letter_code
_entity_poly.pdbx_strand_id
1 'polypeptide(L)'
;MAIVAEDRAVATGQFDGGDLAVPDLQVGEIRAVRTFRLSVSGCLRPVTYQAGGPWSDGANTAHCLGHSHTPAAPGCRCGFYAYGTYRAARGHAEARRVLAVVTCWGRVVPGTRGLRAQHARIEAIWLSSRVSPRLARRLRQRYPSATFYHSRRLMLRRNRPTTLRSPDPRAS
;
A
#
# COMPACT_ATOMS: atom_id res chain seq x y z
N MET A 1 -22.39 31.38 24.48
CA MET A 1 -22.99 30.18 23.93
C MET A 1 -21.96 29.56 22.99
N ALA A 2 -21.11 28.66 23.52
CA ALA A 2 -19.98 28.10 22.80
C ALA A 2 -20.39 26.74 22.22
N ILE A 3 -20.22 26.59 20.90
CA ILE A 3 -20.49 25.32 20.19
C ILE A 3 -19.22 24.49 20.26
N VAL A 4 -19.26 23.43 21.03
CA VAL A 4 -18.20 22.41 21.09
C VAL A 4 -18.34 21.54 19.85
N ALA A 5 -17.34 21.58 18.96
CA ALA A 5 -17.23 20.67 17.83
C ALA A 5 -16.70 19.32 18.34
N GLU A 6 -17.55 18.30 18.30
CA GLU A 6 -17.14 16.91 18.56
C GLU A 6 -16.20 16.42 17.44
N ASP A 7 -14.97 16.22 17.83
CA ASP A 7 -13.91 15.63 17.02
C ASP A 7 -14.19 14.10 16.88
N ARG A 8 -14.78 13.71 15.73
CA ARG A 8 -14.97 12.31 15.41
C ARG A 8 -13.61 11.70 15.11
N ALA A 9 -13.06 11.00 16.09
CA ALA A 9 -11.89 10.16 15.95
C ALA A 9 -12.08 9.17 14.78
N VAL A 10 -11.42 9.44 13.67
CA VAL A 10 -11.27 8.49 12.56
C VAL A 10 -10.47 7.32 13.12
N ALA A 11 -11.10 6.15 13.22
CA ALA A 11 -10.46 4.91 13.61
C ALA A 11 -9.27 4.65 12.67
N THR A 12 -8.09 5.06 13.09
CA THR A 12 -6.82 4.68 12.52
C THR A 12 -6.67 3.20 12.75
N GLY A 13 -6.95 2.39 11.71
CA GLY A 13 -6.69 0.96 11.73
C GLY A 13 -5.21 0.73 12.04
N GLN A 14 -4.93 0.55 13.31
CA GLN A 14 -3.61 0.34 13.85
C GLN A 14 -3.15 -1.02 13.35
N PHE A 15 -2.08 -1.04 12.55
CA PHE A 15 -1.32 -2.25 12.31
C PHE A 15 -0.63 -2.58 13.64
N ASP A 16 -1.24 -3.44 14.44
CA ASP A 16 -0.59 -4.03 15.60
C ASP A 16 0.52 -4.96 15.07
N GLY A 17 1.70 -4.37 14.91
CA GLY A 17 2.91 -5.08 14.61
C GLY A 17 3.47 -5.69 15.88
N GLY A 18 3.00 -6.85 16.28
CA GLY A 18 3.79 -7.72 17.15
C GLY A 18 5.12 -7.97 16.46
N ASP A 19 6.18 -7.45 17.03
CA ASP A 19 7.54 -7.52 16.52
C ASP A 19 8.06 -8.96 16.74
N LEU A 20 7.74 -9.83 15.77
CA LEU A 20 8.46 -11.08 15.63
C LEU A 20 9.80 -10.73 15.03
N ALA A 21 10.90 -11.13 15.69
CA ALA A 21 12.25 -11.05 15.17
C ALA A 21 12.34 -11.87 13.88
N VAL A 22 11.97 -11.26 12.76
CA VAL A 22 12.05 -11.88 11.44
C VAL A 22 13.44 -11.58 10.90
N PRO A 23 14.22 -12.60 10.48
CA PRO A 23 15.50 -12.37 9.84
C PRO A 23 15.35 -11.43 8.65
N ASP A 24 16.37 -10.64 8.38
CA ASP A 24 16.44 -9.66 7.29
C ASP A 24 16.41 -10.40 5.93
N LEU A 25 15.22 -10.81 5.53
CA LEU A 25 15.00 -11.51 4.28
C LEU A 25 15.07 -10.51 3.14
N GLN A 26 16.17 -10.49 2.43
CA GLN A 26 16.23 -9.93 1.07
C GLN A 26 15.44 -10.87 0.15
N VAL A 27 14.15 -10.65 0.10
CA VAL A 27 13.26 -11.46 -0.72
C VAL A 27 13.22 -10.85 -2.11
N GLY A 28 13.13 -11.70 -3.13
CA GLY A 28 12.81 -11.27 -4.49
C GLY A 28 11.50 -10.47 -4.55
N GLU A 29 11.09 -10.06 -5.73
CA GLU A 29 9.89 -9.24 -5.93
C GLU A 29 8.61 -9.92 -5.38
N ILE A 30 7.92 -9.24 -4.46
CA ILE A 30 6.66 -9.69 -3.86
C ILE A 30 5.52 -8.84 -4.38
N ARG A 31 4.52 -9.45 -4.99
CA ARG A 31 3.27 -8.77 -5.38
C ARG A 31 2.32 -8.68 -4.21
N ALA A 32 1.79 -7.48 -3.99
CA ALA A 32 0.82 -7.21 -2.93
C ALA A 32 -0.25 -6.22 -3.39
N VAL A 33 -1.33 -6.11 -2.64
CA VAL A 33 -2.45 -5.22 -2.94
C VAL A 33 -2.30 -3.93 -2.14
N ARG A 34 -2.51 -2.79 -2.79
CA ARG A 34 -2.51 -1.49 -2.12
C ARG A 34 -3.66 -0.61 -2.59
N THR A 35 -4.22 0.17 -1.67
CA THR A 35 -5.18 1.22 -1.99
C THR A 35 -4.54 2.59 -1.80
N PHE A 36 -5.07 3.60 -2.50
CA PHE A 36 -4.53 4.94 -2.52
C PHE A 36 -5.63 5.98 -2.43
N ARG A 37 -5.31 7.15 -1.88
CA ARG A 37 -6.06 8.38 -2.13
C ARG A 37 -5.69 8.92 -3.50
N LEU A 38 -6.71 9.27 -4.26
CA LEU A 38 -6.54 9.87 -5.58
C LEU A 38 -6.71 11.39 -5.48
N SER A 39 -5.64 12.15 -5.73
CA SER A 39 -5.70 13.60 -5.77
C SER A 39 -6.36 14.10 -7.06
N VAL A 40 -6.84 15.33 -7.06
CA VAL A 40 -7.42 15.98 -8.24
C VAL A 40 -6.41 16.15 -9.39
N SER A 41 -5.12 16.17 -9.10
CA SER A 41 -4.03 16.18 -10.08
C SER A 41 -3.70 14.82 -10.68
N GLY A 42 -4.39 13.74 -10.26
CA GLY A 42 -4.10 12.38 -10.71
C GLY A 42 -2.92 11.71 -10.01
N CYS A 43 -2.48 12.22 -8.85
CA CYS A 43 -1.44 11.56 -8.05
C CYS A 43 -2.05 10.53 -7.11
N LEU A 44 -1.37 9.40 -6.98
CA LEU A 44 -1.67 8.38 -5.98
C LEU A 44 -0.93 8.71 -4.68
N ARG A 45 -1.69 8.94 -3.62
CA ARG A 45 -1.16 9.24 -2.29
C ARG A 45 -1.44 8.09 -1.33
N PRO A 46 -0.57 7.83 -0.36
CA PRO A 46 -0.84 6.86 0.70
C PRO A 46 -2.15 7.17 1.42
N VAL A 47 -2.89 6.13 1.83
CA VAL A 47 -4.10 6.26 2.66
C VAL A 47 -3.72 6.60 4.09
N THR A 48 -2.70 5.95 4.61
CA THR A 48 -2.08 6.25 5.89
C THR A 48 -0.89 7.16 5.68
N TYR A 49 -0.63 8.05 6.64
CA TYR A 49 0.51 8.95 6.60
C TYR A 49 1.80 8.13 6.46
N GLN A 50 2.49 8.33 5.35
CA GLN A 50 3.80 7.74 5.09
C GLN A 50 4.74 8.82 4.58
N ALA A 51 5.94 8.82 5.14
CA ALA A 51 7.04 9.59 4.61
C ALA A 51 7.27 9.21 3.14
N GLY A 52 7.23 10.17 2.24
CA GLY A 52 7.49 9.91 0.82
C GLY A 52 6.52 10.59 -0.15
N GLY A 53 5.47 11.24 0.33
CA GLY A 53 4.58 12.02 -0.54
C GLY A 53 3.80 11.16 -1.56
N PRO A 54 3.44 11.74 -2.73
CA PRO A 54 2.79 11.01 -3.81
C PRO A 54 3.75 9.97 -4.41
N TRP A 55 3.20 8.82 -4.80
CA TRP A 55 3.99 7.82 -5.53
C TRP A 55 4.29 8.31 -6.93
N SER A 56 5.51 8.06 -7.38
CA SER A 56 5.93 8.24 -8.77
C SER A 56 5.57 7.03 -9.63
N ASP A 57 5.60 7.21 -10.94
CA ASP A 57 5.67 6.09 -11.88
C ASP A 57 7.04 5.43 -11.78
N GLY A 58 7.09 4.11 -11.81
CA GLY A 58 8.32 3.35 -11.59
C GLY A 58 8.65 3.08 -10.12
N ALA A 59 9.93 3.01 -9.80
CA ALA A 59 10.43 2.66 -8.47
C ALA A 59 10.21 3.78 -7.45
N ASN A 60 9.70 3.42 -6.30
CA ASN A 60 9.58 4.30 -5.14
C ASN A 60 10.42 3.73 -4.01
N THR A 61 11.11 4.61 -3.28
CA THR A 61 11.90 4.26 -2.09
C THR A 61 11.27 4.89 -0.87
N ALA A 62 11.04 4.10 0.16
CA ALA A 62 10.52 4.60 1.41
C ALA A 62 11.61 5.39 2.18
N HIS A 63 11.17 6.30 3.02
CA HIS A 63 12.03 7.04 3.92
C HIS A 63 11.50 6.93 5.35
N CYS A 64 12.40 6.91 6.34
CA CYS A 64 12.02 7.01 7.74
C CYS A 64 12.12 8.47 8.17
N LEU A 65 11.04 9.04 8.73
CA LEU A 65 11.03 10.44 9.20
C LEU A 65 11.68 10.63 10.58
N GLY A 66 11.72 9.58 11.37
CA GLY A 66 12.18 9.68 12.76
C GLY A 66 13.61 9.18 13.02
N HIS A 67 14.20 8.44 12.07
CA HIS A 67 15.50 7.78 12.27
C HIS A 67 16.29 7.69 10.98
N SER A 68 17.62 7.70 11.08
CA SER A 68 18.54 7.52 9.96
C SER A 68 18.88 6.05 9.71
N HIS A 69 17.87 5.21 9.48
CA HIS A 69 18.07 3.79 9.14
C HIS A 69 17.42 3.44 7.81
N THR A 70 17.80 2.30 7.24
CA THR A 70 17.17 1.74 6.05
C THR A 70 15.70 1.40 6.35
N PRO A 71 14.72 1.91 5.57
CA PRO A 71 13.30 1.66 5.79
C PRO A 71 12.91 0.19 5.78
N ALA A 72 11.74 -0.07 6.36
CA ALA A 72 11.23 -1.39 6.75
C ALA A 72 12.13 -2.08 7.79
N ALA A 73 12.78 -1.29 8.68
CA ALA A 73 13.55 -1.85 9.78
C ALA A 73 12.63 -2.53 10.81
N PRO A 74 13.08 -3.64 11.44
CA PRO A 74 12.43 -4.19 12.62
C PRO A 74 12.32 -3.12 13.72
N GLY A 75 11.26 -3.16 14.52
CA GLY A 75 11.04 -2.17 15.60
C GLY A 75 10.62 -0.76 15.13
N CYS A 76 10.61 -0.47 13.82
CA CYS A 76 10.15 0.79 13.27
C CYS A 76 8.94 0.61 12.36
N ARG A 77 8.02 1.58 12.34
CA ARG A 77 6.82 1.55 11.49
C ARG A 77 7.04 2.12 10.08
N CYS A 78 8.27 2.44 9.69
CA CYS A 78 8.59 2.95 8.35
C CYS A 78 8.49 1.87 7.27
N GLY A 79 8.44 2.29 6.00
CA GLY A 79 8.30 1.41 4.84
C GLY A 79 6.97 1.57 4.12
N PHE A 80 6.86 0.97 2.95
CA PHE A 80 5.63 0.92 2.17
C PHE A 80 4.75 -0.24 2.64
N TYR A 81 3.57 0.07 3.15
CA TYR A 81 2.59 -0.94 3.56
C TYR A 81 1.81 -1.44 2.35
N ALA A 82 1.68 -2.75 2.21
CA ALA A 82 0.83 -3.39 1.22
C ALA A 82 0.15 -4.62 1.81
N TYR A 83 -1.03 -4.96 1.31
CA TYR A 83 -1.85 -6.06 1.81
C TYR A 83 -1.58 -7.34 1.02
N GLY A 84 -1.53 -8.49 1.70
CA GLY A 84 -1.40 -9.79 1.04
C GLY A 84 -2.64 -10.18 0.23
N THR A 85 -3.80 -9.62 0.54
CA THR A 85 -5.05 -9.93 -0.15
C THR A 85 -5.94 -8.70 -0.33
N TYR A 86 -6.83 -8.74 -1.33
CA TYR A 86 -7.88 -7.73 -1.48
C TYR A 86 -8.82 -7.67 -0.26
N ARG A 87 -9.12 -8.82 0.36
CA ARG A 87 -9.97 -8.86 1.55
C ARG A 87 -9.41 -8.01 2.68
N ALA A 88 -8.10 -8.02 2.87
CA ALA A 88 -7.42 -7.17 3.86
C ALA A 88 -7.44 -5.68 3.46
N ALA A 89 -7.29 -5.36 2.18
CA ALA A 89 -7.29 -3.98 1.67
C ALA A 89 -8.67 -3.31 1.65
N ARG A 90 -9.75 -4.07 1.46
CA ARG A 90 -11.11 -3.54 1.24
C ARG A 90 -11.71 -2.80 2.45
N GLY A 91 -11.10 -2.92 3.63
CA GLY A 91 -11.51 -2.17 4.83
C GLY A 91 -11.36 -0.66 4.68
N HIS A 92 -10.50 -0.19 3.77
CA HIS A 92 -10.35 1.23 3.48
C HIS A 92 -11.39 1.69 2.46
N ALA A 93 -12.02 2.85 2.72
CA ALA A 93 -13.01 3.43 1.81
C ALA A 93 -12.45 3.70 0.42
N GLU A 94 -11.17 4.06 0.33
CA GLU A 94 -10.43 4.33 -0.90
C GLU A 94 -10.34 3.09 -1.81
N ALA A 95 -10.35 1.88 -1.26
CA ALA A 95 -10.35 0.63 -2.04
C ALA A 95 -11.60 0.46 -2.93
N ARG A 96 -12.64 1.27 -2.69
CA ARG A 96 -13.84 1.35 -3.54
C ARG A 96 -13.65 2.26 -4.76
N ARG A 97 -12.58 3.05 -4.78
CA ARG A 97 -12.27 4.03 -5.85
C ARG A 97 -11.04 3.65 -6.64
N VAL A 98 -9.94 3.31 -5.95
CA VAL A 98 -8.65 2.96 -6.55
C VAL A 98 -8.07 1.76 -5.81
N LEU A 99 -7.65 0.78 -6.55
CA LEU A 99 -6.88 -0.37 -6.07
C LEU A 99 -5.72 -0.61 -7.01
N ALA A 100 -4.56 -0.93 -6.46
CA ALA A 100 -3.39 -1.30 -7.24
C ALA A 100 -2.82 -2.65 -6.79
N VAL A 101 -2.16 -3.32 -7.73
CA VAL A 101 -1.16 -4.33 -7.41
C VAL A 101 0.19 -3.65 -7.48
N VAL A 102 0.97 -3.80 -6.44
CA VAL A 102 2.30 -3.26 -6.30
C VAL A 102 3.31 -4.39 -6.17
N THR A 103 4.48 -4.22 -6.74
CA THR A 103 5.64 -5.09 -6.50
C THR A 103 6.50 -4.43 -5.45
N CYS A 104 6.85 -5.20 -4.43
CA CYS A 104 7.64 -4.79 -3.29
C CYS A 104 8.95 -5.57 -3.25
N TRP A 105 10.06 -4.91 -2.89
CA TRP A 105 11.39 -5.54 -2.80
C TRP A 105 12.32 -4.79 -1.83
N GLY A 106 13.57 -5.24 -1.74
CA GLY A 106 14.54 -4.80 -0.76
C GLY A 106 14.26 -5.44 0.59
N ARG A 107 14.43 -4.68 1.66
CA ARG A 107 14.03 -5.16 3.00
C ARG A 107 12.51 -5.26 3.07
N VAL A 108 12.02 -6.44 3.39
CA VAL A 108 10.58 -6.71 3.52
C VAL A 108 10.29 -7.32 4.88
N VAL A 109 9.36 -6.73 5.61
CA VAL A 109 8.88 -7.20 6.90
C VAL A 109 7.45 -7.71 6.74
N PRO A 110 7.20 -9.01 6.87
CA PRO A 110 5.85 -9.55 6.83
C PRO A 110 5.05 -9.13 8.06
N GLY A 111 3.75 -9.05 7.91
CA GLY A 111 2.80 -8.78 8.98
C GLY A 111 1.54 -9.62 8.79
N THR A 112 0.65 -9.62 9.76
CA THR A 112 -0.57 -10.45 9.77
C THR A 112 -1.54 -10.19 8.61
N ARG A 113 -1.56 -8.98 8.06
CA ARG A 113 -2.46 -8.59 6.96
C ARG A 113 -1.75 -8.30 5.64
N GLY A 114 -0.42 -8.35 5.62
CA GLY A 114 0.37 -7.99 4.44
C GLY A 114 1.84 -7.83 4.79
N LEU A 115 2.47 -6.78 4.29
CA LEU A 115 3.90 -6.55 4.46
C LEU A 115 4.22 -5.05 4.52
N ARG A 116 5.42 -4.75 4.99
CA ARG A 116 6.11 -3.46 4.80
C ARG A 116 7.35 -3.70 3.94
N ALA A 117 7.66 -2.79 3.03
CA ALA A 117 8.81 -2.92 2.14
C ALA A 117 9.61 -1.62 2.05
N GLN A 118 10.90 -1.77 1.74
CA GLN A 118 11.80 -0.66 1.48
C GLN A 118 11.49 0.01 0.14
N HIS A 119 11.27 -0.79 -0.88
CA HIS A 119 10.98 -0.34 -2.23
C HIS A 119 9.66 -0.90 -2.73
N ALA A 120 9.00 -0.13 -3.61
CA ALA A 120 7.81 -0.59 -4.30
C ALA A 120 7.60 0.13 -5.63
N ARG A 121 6.96 -0.56 -6.59
CA ARG A 121 6.44 0.03 -7.83
C ARG A 121 5.00 -0.40 -8.08
N ILE A 122 4.28 0.39 -8.84
CA ILE A 122 2.91 0.09 -9.24
C ILE A 122 2.96 -0.75 -10.52
N GLU A 123 2.37 -1.95 -10.52
CA GLU A 123 2.26 -2.79 -11.72
C GLU A 123 0.91 -2.64 -12.41
N ALA A 124 -0.16 -2.62 -11.63
CA ALA A 124 -1.51 -2.62 -12.16
C ALA A 124 -2.42 -1.72 -11.33
N ILE A 125 -3.33 -1.01 -12.00
CA ILE A 125 -4.30 -0.11 -11.37
C ILE A 125 -5.70 -0.46 -11.84
N TRP A 126 -6.62 -0.63 -10.90
CA TRP A 126 -8.04 -0.64 -11.15
C TRP A 126 -8.65 0.66 -10.64
N LEU A 127 -9.50 1.27 -11.48
CA LEU A 127 -10.29 2.44 -11.15
C LEU A 127 -11.77 2.09 -11.17
N SER A 128 -12.49 2.53 -10.14
CA SER A 128 -13.95 2.46 -10.11
C SER A 128 -14.55 3.38 -11.17
N SER A 129 -15.73 3.04 -11.69
CA SER A 129 -16.56 3.90 -12.54
C SER A 129 -16.95 5.24 -11.89
N ARG A 130 -16.80 5.35 -10.55
CA ARG A 130 -17.03 6.60 -9.81
C ARG A 130 -15.90 7.62 -9.97
N VAL A 131 -14.77 7.23 -10.53
CA VAL A 131 -13.66 8.16 -10.86
C VAL A 131 -13.98 8.83 -12.19
N SER A 132 -14.01 10.17 -12.21
CA SER A 132 -14.37 10.90 -13.42
C SER A 132 -13.41 10.58 -14.60
N PRO A 133 -13.89 10.61 -15.85
CA PRO A 133 -13.05 10.31 -17.01
C PRO A 133 -11.83 11.23 -17.14
N ARG A 134 -11.97 12.50 -16.77
CA ARG A 134 -10.85 13.47 -16.75
C ARG A 134 -9.76 13.05 -15.77
N LEU A 135 -10.16 12.64 -14.56
CA LEU A 135 -9.22 12.20 -13.54
C LEU A 135 -8.57 10.87 -13.90
N ALA A 136 -9.33 9.93 -14.46
CA ALA A 136 -8.82 8.66 -14.97
C ALA A 136 -7.78 8.86 -16.09
N ARG A 137 -8.00 9.84 -16.99
CA ARG A 137 -7.04 10.20 -18.04
C ARG A 137 -5.75 10.77 -17.43
N ARG A 138 -5.85 11.73 -16.49
CA ARG A 138 -4.66 12.27 -15.78
C ARG A 138 -3.85 11.19 -15.10
N LEU A 139 -4.53 10.23 -14.48
CA LEU A 139 -3.86 9.12 -13.83
C LEU A 139 -3.10 8.24 -14.83
N ARG A 140 -3.70 7.89 -15.98
CA ARG A 140 -3.03 7.12 -17.03
C ARG A 140 -1.80 7.85 -17.60
N GLN A 141 -1.90 9.16 -17.79
CA GLN A 141 -0.76 9.97 -18.23
C GLN A 141 0.38 10.00 -17.22
N ARG A 142 0.04 9.95 -15.92
CA ARG A 142 1.02 10.03 -14.84
C ARG A 142 1.68 8.70 -14.51
N TYR A 143 1.00 7.58 -14.78
CA TYR A 143 1.49 6.23 -14.51
C TYR A 143 1.48 5.38 -15.79
N PRO A 144 2.25 5.77 -16.82
CA PRO A 144 2.27 5.06 -18.10
C PRO A 144 2.84 3.64 -18.00
N SER A 145 3.70 3.37 -17.01
CA SER A 145 4.26 2.03 -16.77
C SER A 145 3.25 1.05 -16.15
N ALA A 146 2.16 1.55 -15.56
CA ALA A 146 1.16 0.71 -14.93
C ALA A 146 0.10 0.21 -15.92
N THR A 147 -0.29 -1.05 -15.80
CA THR A 147 -1.40 -1.60 -16.59
C THR A 147 -2.75 -1.23 -15.96
N PHE A 148 -3.64 -0.59 -16.71
CA PHE A 148 -4.96 -0.19 -16.24
C PHE A 148 -6.05 -1.21 -16.56
N TYR A 149 -6.88 -1.50 -15.56
CA TYR A 149 -7.97 -2.48 -15.65
C TYR A 149 -9.32 -1.84 -15.36
N HIS A 150 -10.33 -2.22 -16.14
CA HIS A 150 -11.73 -1.87 -15.89
C HIS A 150 -12.38 -2.83 -14.88
N SER A 151 -11.87 -4.06 -14.79
CA SER A 151 -12.35 -5.07 -13.87
C SER A 151 -11.30 -5.35 -12.79
N ARG A 152 -11.65 -5.07 -11.52
CA ARG A 152 -10.82 -5.43 -10.36
C ARG A 152 -10.53 -6.93 -10.30
N ARG A 153 -11.54 -7.74 -10.60
CA ARG A 153 -11.44 -9.21 -10.62
C ARG A 153 -10.40 -9.68 -11.64
N LEU A 154 -10.42 -9.10 -12.84
CA LEU A 154 -9.45 -9.41 -13.90
C LEU A 154 -8.04 -8.96 -13.51
N MET A 155 -7.89 -7.76 -12.96
CA MET A 155 -6.61 -7.26 -12.47
C MET A 155 -5.99 -8.23 -11.46
N LEU A 156 -6.73 -8.60 -10.42
CA LEU A 156 -6.25 -9.50 -9.36
C LEU A 156 -5.97 -10.92 -9.86
N ARG A 157 -6.70 -11.38 -10.87
CA ARG A 157 -6.45 -12.69 -11.48
C ARG A 157 -5.17 -12.71 -12.31
N ARG A 158 -4.88 -11.64 -13.07
CA ARG A 158 -3.67 -11.53 -13.90
C ARG A 158 -2.43 -11.15 -13.11
N ASN A 159 -2.59 -10.39 -12.04
CA ASN A 159 -1.51 -9.94 -11.18
C ASN A 159 -1.76 -10.49 -9.76
N ARG A 160 -1.67 -11.81 -9.60
CA ARG A 160 -1.94 -12.46 -8.32
C ARG A 160 -0.96 -11.97 -7.26
N PRO A 161 -1.44 -11.51 -6.09
CA PRO A 161 -0.57 -11.24 -4.95
C PRO A 161 0.18 -12.51 -4.54
N THR A 162 1.43 -12.34 -4.13
CA THR A 162 2.25 -13.44 -3.62
C THR A 162 1.66 -13.90 -2.28
N THR A 163 1.47 -15.20 -2.12
CA THR A 163 1.04 -15.77 -0.85
C THR A 163 2.22 -15.72 0.12
N LEU A 164 2.19 -14.78 1.04
CA LEU A 164 3.12 -14.75 2.16
C LEU A 164 2.64 -15.77 3.18
N ARG A 165 3.42 -16.81 3.44
CA ARG A 165 3.18 -17.64 4.61
C ARG A 165 3.56 -16.82 5.83
N SER A 166 2.62 -16.53 6.72
CA SER A 166 2.95 -16.06 8.06
C SER A 166 3.87 -17.09 8.71
N PRO A 167 4.95 -16.68 9.36
CA PRO A 167 5.70 -17.61 10.22
C PRO A 167 4.71 -18.24 11.20
N ASP A 168 4.80 -19.55 11.37
CA ASP A 168 3.93 -20.28 12.29
C ASP A 168 4.23 -19.78 13.72
N PRO A 169 3.24 -19.20 14.43
CA PRO A 169 3.47 -18.71 15.78
C PRO A 169 3.78 -19.83 16.81
N ARG A 170 3.75 -21.09 16.36
CA ARG A 170 4.03 -22.29 17.19
C ARG A 170 5.41 -22.89 16.94
N ALA A 171 6.23 -22.30 16.06
CA ALA A 171 7.61 -22.75 15.79
C ALA A 171 8.61 -22.00 16.68
N SER A 172 8.40 -22.04 18.01
CA SER A 172 9.35 -21.57 19.03
C SER A 172 9.44 -22.62 20.13
#